data_5442b92ab72ac4f94aa6e46aeef980c2
#
_entry.id   5442b92ab72ac4f94aa6e46aeef980c2
#
_cell.length_a   1.000
_cell.length_b   1.000
_cell.length_c   1.000
_cell.angle_alpha   90.00
_cell.angle_beta   90.00
_cell.angle_gamma   90.00
#
_symmetry.space_group_name_H-M   'P 1'
#
loop_
_entity.id
_entity.type
_entity.pdbx_description
1 polymer ?
#
loop_
_entity_poly.entity_id
_entity_poly.type
_entity_poly.pdbx_seq_one_letter_code
_entity_poly.pdbx_strand_id
1 'polypeptide(L)' 'MLDGVTLDQLRTFIAAAEQGSFSAAGRKLGRAQSVVSQTLANLEGRLGVTLFDRSARYPTLTEDGRALLQEIGRAHV' A
#
# COMPACT_ATOMS: atom_id res chain seq x y z
N MET A 1 0.00 15.50 -6.65
CA MET A 1 -0.03 14.63 -5.48
C MET A 1 0.62 13.27 -5.72
N LEU A 2 0.40 12.66 -6.87
CA LEU A 2 0.96 11.34 -7.19
C LEU A 2 2.20 11.39 -8.08
N ASP A 3 2.88 12.52 -8.12
CA ASP A 3 4.10 12.68 -8.92
C ASP A 3 5.18 11.73 -8.41
N GLY A 4 5.76 10.95 -9.31
CA GLY A 4 6.79 9.98 -8.96
C GLY A 4 6.27 8.68 -8.40
N VAL A 5 4.95 8.54 -8.25
CA VAL A 5 4.33 7.30 -7.81
C VAL A 5 4.09 6.41 -9.04
N THR A 6 4.47 5.13 -8.94
CA THR A 6 4.32 4.20 -10.05
C THR A 6 3.02 3.40 -9.90
N LEU A 7 2.55 2.86 -11.03
CA LEU A 7 1.40 1.97 -11.03
C LEU A 7 1.67 0.73 -10.16
N ASP A 8 2.89 0.23 -10.20
CA ASP A 8 3.28 -0.92 -9.39
C ASP A 8 3.16 -0.64 -7.89
N GLN A 9 3.55 0.56 -7.46
CA GLN A 9 3.40 0.98 -6.06
C GLN A 9 1.92 1.02 -5.66
N LEU A 10 1.06 1.55 -6.52
CA LEU A 10 -0.38 1.62 -6.25
C LEU A 10 -1.01 0.23 -6.21
N ARG A 11 -0.64 -0.65 -7.12
CA ARG A 11 -1.12 -2.03 -7.12
C ARG A 11 -0.72 -2.76 -5.84
N THR A 12 0.53 -2.56 -5.41
CA THR A 12 1.03 -3.18 -4.18
C THR A 12 0.26 -2.65 -2.97
N PHE A 13 0.00 -1.35 -2.94
CA PHE A 13 -0.77 -0.73 -1.87
C PHE A 13 -2.19 -1.31 -1.81
N ILE A 14 -2.87 -1.39 -2.94
CA ILE A 14 -4.24 -1.94 -3.02
C ILE A 14 -4.25 -3.39 -2.52
N ALA A 15 -3.31 -4.21 -2.99
CA ALA A 15 -3.24 -5.61 -2.59
C ALA A 15 -3.03 -5.73 -1.08
N ALA A 16 -2.13 -4.94 -0.51
CA ALA A 16 -1.87 -4.96 0.93
C ALA A 16 -3.10 -4.53 1.73
N ALA A 17 -3.80 -3.50 1.25
CA ALA A 17 -5.02 -3.02 1.91
C ALA A 17 -6.13 -4.07 1.87
N GLU A 18 -6.32 -4.71 0.71
CA GLU A 18 -7.39 -5.71 0.54
C GLU A 18 -7.09 -7.01 1.28
N GLN A 19 -5.84 -7.45 1.27
CA GLN A 19 -5.46 -8.72 1.88
C GLN A 19 -5.29 -8.63 3.40
N GLY A 20 -5.05 -7.44 3.91
CA GLY A 20 -4.86 -7.23 5.34
C GLY A 20 -3.53 -7.74 5.88
N SER A 21 -2.61 -8.19 5.01
CA SER A 21 -1.26 -8.57 5.40
C SER A 21 -0.32 -8.44 4.21
N PHE A 22 0.96 -8.14 4.50
CA PHE A 22 1.97 -8.01 3.45
C PHE A 22 2.33 -9.38 2.86
N SER A 23 2.29 -10.40 3.68
CA SER A 23 2.54 -11.78 3.24
C SER A 23 1.49 -12.23 2.22
N ALA A 24 0.21 -12.00 2.53
CA ALA A 24 -0.88 -12.35 1.62
C ALA A 24 -0.85 -11.52 0.36
N ALA A 25 -0.50 -10.24 0.47
CA ALA A 25 -0.33 -9.37 -0.70
C ALA A 25 0.78 -9.89 -1.61
N GLY A 26 1.88 -10.35 -1.03
CA GLY A 26 2.98 -10.94 -1.79
C GLY A 26 2.54 -12.18 -2.55
N ARG A 27 1.76 -13.06 -1.92
CA ARG A 27 1.23 -14.25 -2.58
C ARG A 27 0.32 -13.88 -3.75
N LYS A 28 -0.53 -12.87 -3.56
CA LYS A 28 -1.43 -12.41 -4.62
C LYS A 28 -0.66 -11.84 -5.80
N LEU A 29 0.41 -11.10 -5.54
CA LEU A 29 1.19 -10.43 -6.57
C LEU A 29 2.33 -11.29 -7.14
N GLY A 30 2.59 -12.46 -6.54
CA GLY A 30 3.70 -13.30 -6.94
C GLY A 30 5.04 -12.74 -6.53
N ARG A 31 5.14 -12.13 -5.34
CA ARG A 31 6.34 -11.48 -4.83
C ARG A 31 6.65 -11.90 -3.41
N ALA A 32 7.92 -11.76 -3.02
CA ALA A 32 8.30 -11.95 -1.64
C ALA A 32 7.71 -10.84 -0.76
N GLN A 33 7.41 -11.16 0.49
CA GLN A 33 6.90 -10.19 1.46
C GLN A 33 7.83 -9.00 1.62
N SER A 34 9.15 -9.24 1.58
CA SER A 34 10.14 -8.16 1.70
C SER A 34 10.04 -7.16 0.55
N VAL A 35 9.72 -7.63 -0.65
CA VAL A 35 9.53 -6.77 -1.82
C VAL A 35 8.27 -5.91 -1.64
N VAL A 36 7.19 -6.51 -1.15
CA VAL A 36 5.95 -5.76 -0.84
C VAL A 36 6.24 -4.67 0.18
N SER A 37 6.91 -5.03 1.27
CA SER A 37 7.23 -4.09 2.35
C SER A 37 8.11 -2.94 1.84
N GLN A 38 9.11 -3.24 1.04
CA GLN A 38 10.01 -2.21 0.49
C GLN A 38 9.28 -1.30 -0.49
N THR A 39 8.45 -1.86 -1.34
CA THR A 39 7.66 -1.09 -2.30
C THR A 39 6.74 -0.10 -1.58
N LEU A 40 6.10 -0.55 -0.49
CA LEU A 40 5.23 0.32 0.30
C LEU A 40 6.02 1.39 1.04
N ALA A 41 7.20 1.05 1.56
CA ALA A 41 8.06 2.03 2.21
C ALA A 41 8.49 3.13 1.22
N ASN A 42 8.81 2.73 -0.01
CA ASN A 42 9.17 3.68 -1.07
C ASN A 42 7.99 4.60 -1.41
N LEU A 43 6.79 4.03 -1.48
CA LEU A 43 5.57 4.81 -1.74
C LEU A 43 5.32 5.81 -0.60
N GLU A 44 5.42 5.36 0.64
CA GLU A 44 5.24 6.23 1.80
C GLU A 44 6.27 7.36 1.80
N GLY A 45 7.52 7.05 1.46
CA GLY A 45 8.57 8.06 1.37
C GLY A 45 8.29 9.08 0.28
N ARG A 46 7.75 8.62 -0.85
CA ARG A 46 7.43 9.51 -1.96
C ARG A 46 6.28 10.46 -1.62
N LEU A 47 5.26 9.95 -0.90
CA LEU A 47 4.10 10.75 -0.52
C LEU A 47 4.34 11.58 0.75
N GLY A 48 5.34 11.22 1.54
CA GLY A 48 5.64 11.90 2.80
C GLY A 48 4.65 11.60 3.91
N VAL A 49 3.93 10.48 3.82
CA VAL A 49 2.96 10.07 4.84
C VAL A 49 3.09 8.58 5.11
N THR A 50 2.59 8.15 6.26
CA THR A 50 2.51 6.73 6.60
C THR A 50 1.16 6.19 6.18
N LEU A 51 1.14 5.11 5.41
CA LEU A 51 -0.10 4.53 4.90
C LEU A 51 -0.58 3.36 5.73
N PHE A 52 0.34 2.66 6.41
CA PHE A 52 0.01 1.51 7.26
C PHE A 52 0.58 1.70 8.64
N ASP A 53 -0.23 1.38 9.64
CA ASP A 53 0.18 1.30 11.03
C ASP A 53 0.63 -0.14 11.27
N ARG A 54 1.91 -0.31 11.62
CA ARG A 54 2.52 -1.63 11.80
C ARG A 54 2.72 -1.98 13.28
N SER A 55 2.04 -1.27 14.17
CA SER A 55 2.21 -1.49 15.61
C SER A 55 1.54 -2.79 16.09
N ALA A 56 0.56 -3.29 15.34
CA ALA A 56 -0.12 -4.56 15.63
C ALA A 56 0.50 -5.68 14.79
N ARG A 57 0.06 -6.90 15.06
CA ARG A 57 0.52 -8.10 14.33
C ARG A 57 0.31 -7.99 12.83
N TYR A 58 -0.84 -7.45 12.43
CA TYR A 58 -1.14 -7.20 11.01
C TYR A 58 -1.25 -5.70 10.78
N PRO A 59 -0.74 -5.21 9.63
CA PRO A 59 -0.83 -3.78 9.35
C PRO A 59 -2.27 -3.37 9.12
N THR A 60 -2.61 -2.16 9.58
CA THR A 60 -3.91 -1.55 9.34
C THR A 60 -3.69 -0.22 8.64
N LEU A 61 -4.68 0.22 7.85
CA LEU A 61 -4.57 1.50 7.17
C LEU A 61 -4.59 2.64 8.17
N THR A 62 -3.71 3.61 7.97
CA THR A 62 -3.78 4.89 8.66
C THR A 62 -4.90 5.73 8.04
N GLU A 63 -5.16 6.89 8.62
CA GLU A 63 -6.10 7.85 8.02
C GLU A 63 -5.65 8.23 6.60
N ASP A 64 -4.36 8.49 6.41
CA ASP A 64 -3.80 8.80 5.10
C ASP A 64 -3.92 7.62 4.14
N GLY A 65 -3.74 6.41 4.65
CA GLY A 65 -3.93 5.20 3.83
C GLY A 65 -5.36 5.05 3.36
N ARG A 66 -6.33 5.30 4.24
CA ARG A 66 -7.75 5.24 3.87
C ARG A 66 -8.08 6.31 2.82
N ALA A 67 -7.53 7.52 2.99
CA ALA A 67 -7.76 8.60 2.04
C ALA A 67 -7.21 8.24 0.65
N LEU A 68 -6.01 7.66 0.59
CA LEU A 68 -5.43 7.25 -0.68
C LEU A 68 -6.26 6.15 -1.35
N LEU A 69 -6.72 5.18 -0.57
CA LEU A 69 -7.54 4.10 -1.10
C LEU A 69 -8.85 4.63 -1.68
N GLN A 70 -9.47 5.61 -1.04
CA GLN A 70 -10.66 6.26 -1.56
C GLN A 70 -10.39 7.00 -2.87
N GLU A 71 -9.26 7.70 -2.95
CA GLU A 71 -8.89 8.41 -4.18
C GLU A 71 -8.71 7.44 -5.35
N ILE A 72 -8.05 6.32 -5.10
CA ILE A 72 -7.86 5.29 -6.13
C ILE A 72 -9.21 4.71 -6.54
N GLY A 73 -10.08 4.45 -5.57
CA GLY A 73 -11.42 3.92 -5.82
C GLY A 73 -12.26 4.85 -6.68
N ARG A 74 -12.16 6.16 -6.45
CA ARG A 74 -12.88 7.14 -7.28
C ARG A 74 -12.41 7.13 -8.72
N ALA A 75 -11.13 6.88 -8.94
CA ALA A 75 -10.58 6.86 -10.29
C ALA A 75 -11.08 5.67 -11.11
N HIS A 76 -11.62 4.65 -10.45
CA HIS A 76 -12.12 3.45 -11.10
C HIS A 76 -13.60 3.48 -11.42
N VAL A 77 -14.31 4.49 -11.02
CA VAL A 77 -15.75 4.57 -11.24
C VAL A 77 -16.10 4.93 -12.67
#